data_23ba582f6da34c5c74993486037e1aca
#
_entry.id   23ba582f6da34c5c74993486037e1aca
#
_cell.length_a   1.000
_cell.length_b   1.000
_cell.length_c   1.000
_cell.angle_alpha   90.00
_cell.angle_beta   90.00
_cell.angle_gamma   90.00
#
_symmetry.space_group_name_H-M   'P 1'
#
loop_
_entity.id
_entity.type
_entity.pdbx_description
1 polymer ?
#
loop_
_entity_poly.entity_id
_entity_poly.type
_entity_poly.pdbx_seq_one_letter_code
_entity_poly.pdbx_strand_id
1 'polypeptide(L)'
;DVVLARTLTTIREQRSRAFFDELAKGTTQIDPAELESEDFLHCYFATARYALNSRHREKIRMFARLLKSSVSPNGPRDVDEYEIFLEILDELNYRELQALTILDSYSSQPWNPDQNDLQWTNTFWDDFSARLTTDLNIPQEEIRDFMNRISRTGCYEMFTGTYLDYTGGKGKLTPR
;
A
#
# COMPACT_ATOMS: atom_id res chain seq x y z
N ASP A 1 21.07 29.93 6.66
CA ASP A 1 20.44 28.74 7.22
C ASP A 1 19.08 28.96 7.82
N VAL A 2 18.62 30.21 8.00
CA VAL A 2 17.26 30.56 8.40
C VAL A 2 16.23 30.09 7.32
N VAL A 3 16.60 30.18 6.03
CA VAL A 3 15.72 29.77 4.92
C VAL A 3 15.50 28.26 4.96
N LEU A 4 16.55 27.47 5.16
CA LEU A 4 16.44 26.02 5.27
C LEU A 4 15.59 25.59 6.46
N ALA A 5 15.79 26.20 7.62
CA ALA A 5 15.00 25.92 8.82
C ALA A 5 13.50 26.24 8.60
N ARG A 6 13.16 27.37 7.99
CA ARG A 6 11.79 27.73 7.62
C ARG A 6 11.18 26.71 6.65
N THR A 7 11.92 26.34 5.60
CA THR A 7 11.44 25.37 4.61
C THR A 7 11.16 24.03 5.27
N LEU A 8 12.06 23.52 6.13
CA LEU A 8 11.87 22.27 6.85
C LEU A 8 10.64 22.33 7.78
N THR A 9 10.43 23.43 8.50
CA THR A 9 9.25 23.63 9.35
C THR A 9 7.97 23.58 8.53
N THR A 10 7.92 24.33 7.42
CA THR A 10 6.74 24.36 6.54
C THR A 10 6.43 22.97 5.97
N ILE A 11 7.45 22.20 5.53
CA ILE A 11 7.25 20.85 5.02
C ILE A 11 6.70 19.93 6.10
N ARG A 12 7.24 19.99 7.32
CA ARG A 12 6.75 19.18 8.45
C ARG A 12 5.31 19.54 8.81
N GLU A 13 4.97 20.81 8.87
CA GLU A 13 3.60 21.26 9.14
C GLU A 13 2.60 20.75 8.07
N GLN A 14 2.96 20.83 6.79
CA GLN A 14 2.12 20.32 5.70
C GLN A 14 1.91 18.81 5.78
N ARG A 15 2.95 18.05 6.13
CA ARG A 15 2.87 16.58 6.28
C ARG A 15 2.04 16.22 7.51
N SER A 16 2.27 16.87 8.65
CA SER A 16 1.47 16.68 9.87
C SER A 16 0.00 16.99 9.60
N ARG A 17 -0.30 18.09 8.92
CA ARG A 17 -1.68 18.44 8.56
C ARG A 17 -2.32 17.34 7.71
N ALA A 18 -1.65 16.87 6.65
CA ALA A 18 -2.18 15.80 5.80
C ALA A 18 -2.45 14.50 6.58
N PHE A 19 -1.59 14.17 7.56
CA PHE A 19 -1.75 13.02 8.43
C PHE A 19 -2.95 13.17 9.37
N PHE A 20 -3.03 14.27 10.11
CA PHE A 20 -4.12 14.51 11.06
C PHE A 20 -5.47 14.75 10.39
N ASP A 21 -5.50 15.43 9.24
CA ASP A 21 -6.73 15.60 8.46
C ASP A 21 -7.29 14.24 8.02
N GLU A 22 -6.44 13.27 7.69
CA GLU A 22 -6.89 11.91 7.33
C GLU A 22 -7.34 11.12 8.55
N LEU A 23 -6.64 11.22 9.69
CA LEU A 23 -7.07 10.60 10.96
C LEU A 23 -8.45 11.11 11.39
N ALA A 24 -8.71 12.40 11.22
CA ALA A 24 -9.98 13.02 11.59
C ALA A 24 -11.15 12.63 10.68
N LYS A 25 -10.89 12.03 9.50
CA LYS A 25 -11.96 11.61 8.60
C LYS A 25 -12.66 10.36 9.12
N GLY A 26 -14.00 10.35 9.02
CA GLY A 26 -14.86 9.21 9.31
C GLY A 26 -15.45 9.25 10.73
N THR A 27 -16.47 8.42 10.90
CA THR A 27 -17.33 8.35 12.10
C THR A 27 -16.86 7.34 13.14
N THR A 28 -15.73 6.67 12.95
CA THR A 28 -15.24 5.71 13.93
C THR A 28 -14.84 6.47 15.18
N GLN A 29 -15.71 6.45 16.18
CA GLN A 29 -15.38 6.89 17.53
C GLN A 29 -14.40 5.86 18.08
N ILE A 30 -13.13 6.24 18.16
CA ILE A 30 -12.12 5.46 18.85
C ILE A 30 -12.40 5.66 20.35
N ASP A 31 -12.48 4.57 21.10
CA ASP A 31 -12.63 4.66 22.57
C ASP A 31 -11.44 5.45 23.15
N PRO A 32 -11.68 6.49 23.96
CA PRO A 32 -10.59 7.21 24.61
C PRO A 32 -9.62 6.29 25.36
N ALA A 33 -10.10 5.18 25.94
CA ALA A 33 -9.26 4.22 26.63
C ALA A 33 -8.28 3.50 25.68
N GLU A 34 -8.69 3.24 24.44
CA GLU A 34 -7.81 2.67 23.40
C GLU A 34 -6.72 3.66 23.00
N LEU A 35 -7.05 4.96 22.88
CA LEU A 35 -6.07 6.01 22.56
C LEU A 35 -4.99 6.19 23.64
N GLU A 36 -5.29 5.85 24.89
CA GLU A 36 -4.37 5.94 26.01
C GLU A 36 -3.58 4.62 26.22
N SER A 37 -3.88 3.58 25.46
CA SER A 37 -3.17 2.30 25.56
C SER A 37 -1.70 2.43 25.11
N GLU A 38 -0.80 1.68 25.74
CA GLU A 38 0.61 1.65 25.38
C GLU A 38 0.80 1.19 23.92
N ASP A 39 0.04 0.19 23.49
CA ASP A 39 0.08 -0.38 22.15
C ASP A 39 -0.32 0.67 21.10
N PHE A 40 -1.41 1.41 21.31
CA PHE A 40 -1.81 2.47 20.40
C PHE A 40 -0.77 3.59 20.33
N LEU A 41 -0.24 4.03 21.47
CA LEU A 41 0.78 5.07 21.51
C LEU A 41 2.06 4.62 20.79
N HIS A 42 2.46 3.37 20.94
CA HIS A 42 3.58 2.78 20.19
C HIS A 42 3.32 2.84 18.66
N CYS A 43 2.18 2.32 18.21
CA CYS A 43 1.76 2.38 16.81
C CYS A 43 1.73 3.81 16.28
N TYR A 44 1.21 4.76 17.07
CA TYR A 44 1.14 6.17 16.72
C TYR A 44 2.52 6.79 16.49
N PHE A 45 3.46 6.63 17.43
CA PHE A 45 4.80 7.20 17.29
C PHE A 45 5.59 6.58 16.14
N ALA A 46 5.50 5.25 15.97
CA ALA A 46 6.11 4.56 14.84
C ALA A 46 5.57 5.12 13.51
N THR A 47 4.24 5.20 13.38
CA THR A 47 3.58 5.66 12.14
C THR A 47 3.87 7.13 11.86
N ALA A 48 3.82 8.00 12.85
CA ALA A 48 4.11 9.42 12.70
C ALA A 48 5.52 9.66 12.16
N ARG A 49 6.50 8.87 12.60
CA ARG A 49 7.89 8.95 12.09
C ARG A 49 7.95 8.65 10.59
N TYR A 50 7.30 7.60 10.10
CA TYR A 50 7.26 7.25 8.68
C TYR A 50 6.46 8.27 7.86
N ALA A 51 5.30 8.67 8.35
CA ALA A 51 4.45 9.64 7.67
C ALA A 51 5.15 10.99 7.47
N LEU A 52 5.84 11.51 8.50
CA LEU A 52 6.56 12.78 8.43
C LEU A 52 7.80 12.72 7.51
N ASN A 53 8.36 11.55 7.29
CA ASN A 53 9.48 11.36 6.35
C ASN A 53 9.00 11.12 4.91
N SER A 54 7.74 10.77 4.69
CA SER A 54 7.20 10.51 3.35
C SER A 54 7.05 11.82 2.55
N ARG A 55 7.43 11.77 1.25
CA ARG A 55 7.30 12.89 0.31
C ARG A 55 5.90 12.98 -0.30
N HIS A 56 5.20 11.88 -0.43
CA HIS A 56 3.93 11.80 -1.13
C HIS A 56 2.75 11.92 -0.16
N ARG A 57 1.89 12.92 -0.37
CA ARG A 57 0.71 13.17 0.48
C ARG A 57 -0.22 11.96 0.58
N GLU A 58 -0.41 11.24 -0.53
CA GLU A 58 -1.27 10.04 -0.52
C GLU A 58 -0.67 8.93 0.34
N LYS A 59 0.66 8.75 0.31
CA LYS A 59 1.34 7.80 1.19
C LYS A 59 1.20 8.20 2.66
N ILE A 60 1.29 9.50 2.97
CA ILE A 60 1.03 10.01 4.33
C ILE A 60 -0.39 9.66 4.79
N ARG A 61 -1.39 9.79 3.91
CA ARG A 61 -2.78 9.40 4.20
C ARG A 61 -2.91 7.89 4.40
N MET A 62 -2.18 7.08 3.64
CA MET A 62 -2.17 5.63 3.84
C MET A 62 -1.62 5.24 5.21
N PHE A 63 -0.55 5.89 5.68
CA PHE A 63 -0.06 5.72 7.05
C PHE A 63 -1.11 6.09 8.10
N ALA A 64 -1.84 7.18 7.91
CA ALA A 64 -2.93 7.57 8.80
C ALA A 64 -4.07 6.54 8.83
N ARG A 65 -4.42 5.97 7.66
CA ARG A 65 -5.44 4.90 7.55
C ARG A 65 -4.97 3.62 8.23
N LEU A 66 -3.69 3.25 8.07
CA LEU A 66 -3.12 2.10 8.76
C LEU A 66 -3.21 2.28 10.28
N LEU A 67 -2.81 3.46 10.82
CA LEU A 67 -2.96 3.74 12.24
C LEU A 67 -4.42 3.65 12.70
N LYS A 68 -5.35 4.15 11.90
CA LYS A 68 -6.77 4.06 12.21
C LYS A 68 -7.27 2.61 12.22
N SER A 69 -6.70 1.74 11.39
CA SER A 69 -7.06 0.33 11.36
C SER A 69 -6.57 -0.44 12.59
N SER A 70 -5.54 0.03 13.33
CA SER A 70 -5.04 -0.65 14.53
C SER A 70 -6.09 -0.76 15.63
N VAL A 71 -7.07 0.14 15.65
CA VAL A 71 -8.20 0.13 16.59
C VAL A 71 -9.51 -0.38 15.95
N SER A 72 -9.43 -0.98 14.77
CA SER A 72 -10.58 -1.53 14.05
C SER A 72 -10.67 -3.05 14.24
N PRO A 73 -11.89 -3.63 14.39
CA PRO A 73 -12.05 -5.08 14.49
C PRO A 73 -11.49 -5.87 13.30
N ASN A 74 -11.35 -5.23 12.15
CA ASN A 74 -10.80 -5.83 10.92
C ASN A 74 -9.36 -5.37 10.63
N GLY A 75 -8.70 -4.76 11.61
CA GLY A 75 -7.32 -4.30 11.51
C GLY A 75 -6.30 -5.37 11.87
N PRO A 76 -5.03 -4.97 12.05
CA PRO A 76 -3.96 -5.84 12.54
C PRO A 76 -4.35 -6.47 13.89
N ARG A 77 -3.99 -7.74 14.09
CA ARG A 77 -4.37 -8.51 15.29
C ARG A 77 -3.63 -8.06 16.55
N ASP A 78 -2.42 -7.57 16.36
CA ASP A 78 -1.51 -7.14 17.42
C ASP A 78 -0.49 -6.11 16.89
N VAL A 79 0.38 -5.63 17.77
CA VAL A 79 1.42 -4.64 17.45
C VAL A 79 2.44 -5.20 16.45
N ASP A 80 2.80 -6.47 16.57
CA ASP A 80 3.80 -7.11 15.69
C ASP A 80 3.28 -7.15 14.25
N GLU A 81 2.03 -7.56 14.05
CA GLU A 81 1.39 -7.55 12.72
C GLU A 81 1.25 -6.11 12.19
N TYR A 82 0.94 -5.15 13.05
CA TYR A 82 0.90 -3.75 12.68
C TYR A 82 2.26 -3.23 12.17
N GLU A 83 3.35 -3.57 12.86
CA GLU A 83 4.69 -3.18 12.46
C GLU A 83 5.07 -3.77 11.10
N ILE A 84 4.70 -5.03 10.82
CA ILE A 84 4.89 -5.64 9.50
C ILE A 84 4.20 -4.83 8.41
N PHE A 85 2.93 -4.43 8.61
CA PHE A 85 2.22 -3.62 7.63
C PHE A 85 2.82 -2.22 7.47
N LEU A 86 3.31 -1.64 8.55
CA LEU A 86 3.96 -0.34 8.55
C LEU A 86 5.27 -0.37 7.74
N GLU A 87 6.08 -1.42 7.92
CA GLU A 87 7.31 -1.63 7.16
C GLU A 87 7.04 -1.87 5.68
N ILE A 88 6.07 -2.73 5.34
CA ILE A 88 5.63 -2.97 3.96
C ILE A 88 5.19 -1.65 3.31
N LEU A 89 4.38 -0.87 4.00
CA LEU A 89 3.90 0.41 3.49
C LEU A 89 5.05 1.40 3.30
N ASP A 90 6.07 1.38 4.15
CA ASP A 90 7.26 2.24 3.98
C ASP A 90 8.16 1.77 2.84
N GLU A 91 8.38 0.47 2.69
CA GLU A 91 9.20 -0.10 1.63
C GLU A 91 8.64 0.18 0.23
N LEU A 92 7.33 0.05 0.05
CA LEU A 92 6.67 0.30 -1.23
C LEU A 92 6.75 1.78 -1.60
N ASN A 93 7.26 2.08 -2.78
CA ASN A 93 7.16 3.45 -3.31
C ASN A 93 5.72 3.74 -3.79
N TYR A 94 5.44 5.02 -4.06
CA TYR A 94 4.06 5.43 -4.40
C TYR A 94 3.54 4.81 -5.70
N ARG A 95 4.39 4.58 -6.71
CA ARG A 95 4.00 3.89 -7.94
C ARG A 95 3.64 2.42 -7.70
N GLU A 96 4.40 1.75 -6.83
CA GLU A 96 4.14 0.36 -6.45
C GLU A 96 2.81 0.23 -5.70
N LEU A 97 2.51 1.16 -4.79
CA LEU A 97 1.20 1.24 -4.13
C LEU A 97 0.05 1.48 -5.13
N GLN A 98 0.25 2.36 -6.11
CA GLN A 98 -0.74 2.59 -7.16
C GLN A 98 -0.95 1.34 -8.03
N ALA A 99 0.12 0.63 -8.39
CA ALA A 99 0.00 -0.61 -9.16
C ALA A 99 -0.77 -1.69 -8.39
N LEU A 100 -0.52 -1.87 -7.08
CA LEU A 100 -1.28 -2.78 -6.24
C LEU A 100 -2.76 -2.37 -6.16
N THR A 101 -3.06 -1.08 -6.07
CA THR A 101 -4.44 -0.56 -6.07
C THR A 101 -5.14 -0.83 -7.42
N ILE A 102 -4.43 -0.67 -8.53
CA ILE A 102 -4.96 -1.00 -9.85
C ILE A 102 -5.22 -2.52 -9.93
N LEU A 103 -4.29 -3.35 -9.49
CA LEU A 103 -4.44 -4.80 -9.48
C LEU A 103 -5.63 -5.26 -8.62
N ASP A 104 -5.82 -4.65 -7.44
CA ASP A 104 -6.94 -4.94 -6.54
C ASP A 104 -8.29 -4.68 -7.21
N SER A 105 -8.39 -3.67 -8.07
CA SER A 105 -9.62 -3.39 -8.83
C SER A 105 -10.04 -4.54 -9.75
N TYR A 106 -9.11 -5.35 -10.22
CA TYR A 106 -9.38 -6.56 -11.00
C TYR A 106 -9.72 -7.76 -10.11
N SER A 107 -9.19 -7.83 -8.88
CA SER A 107 -9.51 -8.90 -7.92
C SER A 107 -10.98 -8.93 -7.53
N SER A 108 -11.69 -7.82 -7.70
CA SER A 108 -13.14 -7.70 -7.47
C SER A 108 -13.99 -8.24 -8.62
N GLN A 109 -13.38 -8.69 -9.73
CA GLN A 109 -14.13 -9.26 -10.86
C GLN A 109 -14.62 -10.67 -10.51
N PRO A 110 -15.77 -11.11 -11.10
CA PRO A 110 -16.32 -12.43 -10.83
C PRO A 110 -15.31 -13.54 -11.16
N TRP A 111 -15.02 -14.36 -10.15
CA TRP A 111 -14.20 -15.55 -10.32
C TRP A 111 -15.02 -16.65 -10.98
N ASN A 112 -14.47 -17.26 -12.04
CA ASN A 112 -15.05 -18.48 -12.61
C ASN A 112 -14.40 -19.71 -11.94
N PRO A 113 -15.16 -20.57 -11.24
CA PRO A 113 -14.62 -21.76 -10.56
C PRO A 113 -13.86 -22.74 -11.45
N ASP A 114 -14.13 -22.72 -12.75
CA ASP A 114 -13.48 -23.61 -13.74
C ASP A 114 -12.12 -23.09 -14.22
N GLN A 115 -11.70 -21.88 -13.79
CA GLN A 115 -10.44 -21.27 -14.17
C GLN A 115 -9.41 -21.40 -13.04
N ASN A 116 -8.14 -21.68 -13.40
CA ASN A 116 -7.04 -21.53 -12.46
C ASN A 116 -6.58 -20.04 -12.39
N ASP A 117 -5.76 -19.72 -11.39
CA ASP A 117 -5.25 -18.37 -11.15
C ASP A 117 -4.61 -17.72 -12.37
N LEU A 118 -3.83 -18.47 -13.15
CA LEU A 118 -3.17 -17.97 -14.35
C LEU A 118 -4.18 -17.66 -15.47
N GLN A 119 -5.15 -18.56 -15.68
CA GLN A 119 -6.21 -18.32 -16.68
C GLN A 119 -7.03 -17.10 -16.33
N TRP A 120 -7.39 -16.94 -15.05
CA TRP A 120 -8.09 -15.76 -14.58
C TRP A 120 -7.27 -14.50 -14.76
N THR A 121 -5.98 -14.50 -14.37
CA THR A 121 -5.10 -13.36 -14.56
C THR A 121 -4.95 -12.98 -16.04
N ASN A 122 -4.90 -13.94 -16.95
CA ASN A 122 -4.83 -13.70 -18.39
C ASN A 122 -6.04 -12.91 -18.91
N THR A 123 -7.19 -12.95 -18.25
CA THR A 123 -8.39 -12.22 -18.70
C THR A 123 -8.24 -10.70 -18.57
N PHE A 124 -7.42 -10.20 -17.67
CA PHE A 124 -7.23 -8.77 -17.42
C PHE A 124 -5.77 -8.27 -17.55
N TRP A 125 -4.81 -9.17 -17.71
CA TRP A 125 -3.39 -8.81 -17.65
C TRP A 125 -2.97 -7.77 -18.69
N ASP A 126 -3.49 -7.87 -19.89
CA ASP A 126 -3.15 -6.93 -20.97
C ASP A 126 -3.70 -5.52 -20.66
N ASP A 127 -4.93 -5.42 -20.13
CA ASP A 127 -5.51 -4.16 -19.71
C ASP A 127 -4.78 -3.59 -18.48
N PHE A 128 -4.46 -4.42 -17.49
CA PHE A 128 -3.64 -4.04 -16.34
C PHE A 128 -2.27 -3.49 -16.80
N SER A 129 -1.59 -4.19 -17.71
CA SER A 129 -0.28 -3.78 -18.23
C SER A 129 -0.37 -2.47 -18.98
N ALA A 130 -1.41 -2.28 -19.79
CA ALA A 130 -1.66 -1.03 -20.50
C ALA A 130 -1.89 0.12 -19.50
N ARG A 131 -2.63 -0.09 -18.43
CA ARG A 131 -2.82 0.91 -17.36
C ARG A 131 -1.53 1.23 -16.62
N LEU A 132 -0.66 0.26 -16.34
CA LEU A 132 0.65 0.55 -15.75
C LEU A 132 1.48 1.46 -16.66
N THR A 133 1.39 1.26 -17.97
CA THR A 133 2.13 2.09 -18.94
C THR A 133 1.52 3.48 -19.04
N THR A 134 0.20 3.61 -19.15
CA THR A 134 -0.48 4.90 -19.35
C THR A 134 -0.57 5.74 -18.11
N ASP A 135 -0.92 5.14 -16.95
CA ASP A 135 -1.22 5.85 -15.73
C ASP A 135 0.04 6.07 -14.87
N LEU A 136 0.99 5.12 -14.91
CA LEU A 136 2.19 5.15 -14.08
C LEU A 136 3.50 5.39 -14.84
N ASN A 137 3.45 5.53 -16.17
CA ASN A 137 4.63 5.67 -17.04
C ASN A 137 5.66 4.54 -16.81
N ILE A 138 5.19 3.28 -16.76
CA ILE A 138 6.06 2.10 -16.67
C ILE A 138 6.14 1.50 -18.08
N PRO A 139 7.31 1.50 -18.73
CA PRO A 139 7.49 0.87 -20.03
C PRO A 139 7.05 -0.60 -20.01
N GLN A 140 6.45 -1.06 -21.11
CA GLN A 140 5.94 -2.44 -21.20
C GLN A 140 7.01 -3.48 -20.91
N GLU A 141 8.24 -3.25 -21.36
CA GLU A 141 9.39 -4.10 -21.14
C GLU A 141 9.87 -4.15 -19.67
N GLU A 142 9.53 -3.14 -18.87
CA GLU A 142 9.92 -3.05 -17.46
C GLU A 142 8.86 -3.61 -16.50
N ILE A 143 7.65 -3.92 -16.98
CA ILE A 143 6.53 -4.35 -16.12
C ILE A 143 6.91 -5.59 -15.31
N ARG A 144 7.57 -6.58 -15.93
CA ARG A 144 8.02 -7.79 -15.23
C ARG A 144 8.92 -7.46 -14.04
N ASP A 145 9.94 -6.64 -14.26
CA ASP A 145 10.92 -6.30 -13.22
C ASP A 145 10.29 -5.41 -12.15
N PHE A 146 9.37 -4.54 -12.56
CA PHE A 146 8.59 -3.73 -11.65
C PHE A 146 7.71 -4.60 -10.72
N MET A 147 6.96 -5.56 -11.26
CA MET A 147 6.14 -6.48 -10.47
C MET A 147 7.00 -7.42 -9.59
N ASN A 148 8.18 -7.82 -10.08
CA ASN A 148 9.13 -8.60 -9.29
C ASN A 148 9.65 -7.82 -8.06
N ARG A 149 9.81 -6.50 -8.15
CA ARG A 149 10.16 -5.69 -6.96
C ARG A 149 9.05 -5.71 -5.91
N ILE A 150 7.79 -5.60 -6.35
CA ILE A 150 6.63 -5.63 -5.44
C ILE A 150 6.51 -6.99 -4.75
N SER A 151 6.82 -8.10 -5.43
CA SER A 151 6.69 -9.44 -4.85
C SER A 151 7.57 -9.65 -3.60
N ARG A 152 8.67 -8.89 -3.46
CA ARG A 152 9.54 -8.95 -2.28
C ARG A 152 8.84 -8.54 -0.98
N THR A 153 7.81 -7.72 -1.06
CA THR A 153 7.04 -7.28 0.13
C THR A 153 6.01 -8.31 0.59
N GLY A 154 5.83 -9.40 -0.16
CA GLY A 154 4.80 -10.39 0.13
C GLY A 154 3.39 -9.96 -0.26
N CYS A 155 3.18 -8.75 -0.80
CA CYS A 155 1.85 -8.29 -1.24
C CYS A 155 1.43 -8.86 -2.60
N TYR A 156 2.36 -9.39 -3.35
CA TYR A 156 2.17 -9.91 -4.70
C TYR A 156 2.87 -11.26 -4.87
N GLU A 157 2.11 -12.27 -5.26
CA GLU A 157 2.61 -13.61 -5.57
C GLU A 157 2.75 -13.76 -7.07
N MET A 158 3.98 -13.87 -7.55
CA MET A 158 4.27 -14.06 -8.96
C MET A 158 4.15 -15.54 -9.33
N PHE A 159 3.43 -15.85 -10.41
CA PHE A 159 3.33 -17.22 -10.89
C PHE A 159 4.67 -17.72 -11.42
N THR A 160 5.03 -18.92 -11.00
CA THR A 160 6.22 -19.64 -11.48
C THR A 160 5.78 -20.87 -12.27
N GLY A 161 6.26 -21.01 -13.49
CA GLY A 161 5.96 -22.18 -14.31
C GLY A 161 6.39 -22.04 -15.77
N THR A 162 6.51 -23.15 -16.47
CA THR A 162 6.77 -23.22 -17.92
C THR A 162 5.43 -23.40 -18.65
N TYR A 163 4.71 -22.30 -18.87
CA TYR A 163 3.54 -22.30 -19.75
C TYR A 163 3.90 -21.59 -21.05
N LEU A 164 3.43 -22.12 -22.18
CA LEU A 164 3.72 -21.57 -23.51
C LEU A 164 3.32 -20.11 -23.70
N ASP A 165 2.31 -19.64 -22.94
CA ASP A 165 1.79 -18.27 -22.99
C ASP A 165 2.27 -17.39 -21.80
N TYR A 166 3.26 -17.84 -21.03
CA TYR A 166 3.74 -17.11 -19.86
C TYR A 166 4.83 -16.12 -20.25
N THR A 167 4.47 -14.84 -20.30
CA THR A 167 5.43 -13.75 -20.60
C THR A 167 6.27 -13.32 -19.40
N GLY A 168 6.04 -13.90 -18.21
CA GLY A 168 6.71 -13.52 -16.96
C GLY A 168 6.10 -12.28 -16.29
N GLY A 169 6.21 -12.22 -14.97
CA GLY A 169 5.69 -11.09 -14.18
C GLY A 169 4.21 -11.18 -13.81
N LYS A 170 3.43 -12.10 -14.41
CA LYS A 170 2.03 -12.33 -14.03
C LYS A 170 1.92 -12.93 -12.64
N GLY A 171 0.89 -12.53 -11.90
CA GLY A 171 0.66 -12.99 -10.55
C GLY A 171 -0.66 -12.47 -9.99
N LYS A 172 -0.85 -12.64 -8.70
CA LYS A 172 -2.04 -12.20 -7.96
C LYS A 172 -1.66 -11.50 -6.67
N LEU A 173 -2.60 -10.77 -6.09
CA LEU A 173 -2.46 -10.28 -4.72
C LEU A 173 -2.38 -11.46 -3.76
N THR A 174 -1.52 -11.35 -2.76
CA THR A 174 -1.42 -12.36 -1.70
C THR A 174 -2.66 -12.27 -0.81
N PRO A 175 -3.39 -13.38 -0.56
CA PRO A 175 -4.49 -13.37 0.38
C PRO A 175 -4.01 -12.96 1.78
N ARG A 176 -4.84 -12.18 2.48
CA ARG A 176 -4.64 -11.86 3.89
C ARG A 176 -5.26 -12.90 4.79
#